data_c0b63bf9ee36b69563da0cd8a680a571
#
_entry.id   c0b63bf9ee36b69563da0cd8a680a571
#
_cell.length_a   1.000
_cell.length_b   1.000
_cell.length_c   1.000
_cell.angle_alpha   90.00
_cell.angle_beta   90.00
_cell.angle_gamma   90.00
#
_symmetry.space_group_name_H-M   'P 1'
#
loop_
_entity.id
_entity.type
_entity.pdbx_description
1 polymer ?
#
loop_
_entity_poly.entity_id
_entity_poly.type
_entity_poly.pdbx_seq_one_letter_code
_entity_poly.pdbx_strand_id
1 'polypeptide(L)'
;MKLLETVKLLDGQPNATRRALITAHLDALGVRYVAQPYATGTNLFVDLGRAASKIGVGTHFDRVPISAGANDNGSAIAVGLDIIRKHQEAGSEVGVRVFFFDEEETGLQGSRAYVAHYGIKDLVGLLNLELVGMGDTFALWPVDAARSGPLLRAFEAVARQQQVGCHRFDQLVTNTADHVPFRQAGLPDAFTITCITDQDIAIAQHYFQAIERQAAPARLLEILTQAPLFRHYHQPTDTYEKLSEAALARTSAAVWETILATQ
;
A
#
# COMPACT_ATOMS: atom_id res chain seq x y z
N MET A 1 -7.56 0.49 18.84
CA MET A 1 -8.10 1.69 18.17
C MET A 1 -8.68 1.25 16.84
N LYS A 2 -9.76 1.84 16.35
CA LYS A 2 -10.26 1.56 14.99
C LYS A 2 -9.29 2.14 13.97
N LEU A 3 -9.10 1.46 12.84
CA LEU A 3 -8.19 1.90 11.78
C LEU A 3 -8.63 3.24 11.17
N LEU A 4 -9.93 3.44 11.01
CA LEU A 4 -10.49 4.67 10.48
C LEU A 4 -10.20 5.89 11.39
N GLU A 5 -10.08 5.71 12.70
CA GLU A 5 -9.67 6.80 13.61
C GLU A 5 -8.20 7.20 13.36
N THR A 6 -7.34 6.26 13.02
CA THR A 6 -5.95 6.57 12.61
C THR A 6 -5.94 7.39 11.32
N VAL A 7 -6.72 6.98 10.32
CA VAL A 7 -6.84 7.75 9.06
C VAL A 7 -7.35 9.17 9.33
N LYS A 8 -8.38 9.31 10.17
CA LYS A 8 -8.95 10.61 10.54
C LYS A 8 -7.93 11.57 11.17
N LEU A 9 -6.97 11.04 11.94
CA LEU A 9 -5.89 11.87 12.50
C LEU A 9 -4.91 12.36 11.42
N LEU A 10 -4.73 11.59 10.35
CA LEU A 10 -3.82 11.90 9.24
C LEU A 10 -4.47 12.75 8.15
N ASP A 11 -5.80 12.77 8.09
CA ASP A 11 -6.59 13.44 7.05
C ASP A 11 -6.29 14.93 6.99
N GLY A 12 -5.95 15.43 5.81
CA GLY A 12 -5.63 16.82 5.55
C GLY A 12 -4.33 17.35 6.19
N GLN A 13 -3.61 16.52 6.96
CA GLN A 13 -2.40 16.96 7.65
C GLN A 13 -1.22 17.14 6.67
N PRO A 14 -0.37 18.16 6.89
CA PRO A 14 0.89 18.29 6.16
C PRO A 14 1.81 17.06 6.35
N ASN A 15 2.66 16.74 5.36
CA ASN A 15 3.55 15.58 5.40
C ASN A 15 4.42 15.51 6.66
N ALA A 16 4.96 16.65 7.12
CA ALA A 16 5.71 16.71 8.37
C ALA A 16 4.87 16.34 9.62
N THR A 17 3.60 16.75 9.66
CA THR A 17 2.66 16.37 10.73
C THR A 17 2.30 14.90 10.65
N ARG A 18 2.05 14.37 9.45
CA ARG A 18 1.77 12.93 9.25
C ARG A 18 2.94 12.09 9.74
N ARG A 19 4.19 12.46 9.40
CA ARG A 19 5.39 11.81 9.92
C ARG A 19 5.45 11.86 11.46
N ALA A 20 5.18 13.02 12.06
CA ALA A 20 5.17 13.16 13.52
C ALA A 20 4.09 12.31 14.20
N LEU A 21 2.89 12.18 13.60
CA LEU A 21 1.82 11.31 14.09
C LEU A 21 2.21 9.83 14.01
N ILE A 22 2.87 9.41 12.93
CA ILE A 22 3.38 8.04 12.80
C ILE A 22 4.42 7.76 13.91
N THR A 23 5.42 8.63 14.09
CA THR A 23 6.44 8.43 15.12
C THR A 23 5.83 8.42 16.53
N ALA A 24 4.89 9.32 16.83
CA ALA A 24 4.18 9.33 18.12
C ALA A 24 3.41 8.01 18.35
N HIS A 25 2.82 7.44 17.31
CA HIS A 25 2.12 6.14 17.41
C HIS A 25 3.11 4.99 17.66
N LEU A 26 4.25 4.98 16.97
CA LEU A 26 5.32 4.00 17.18
C LEU A 26 5.91 4.09 18.60
N ASP A 27 6.13 5.30 19.09
CA ASP A 27 6.58 5.55 20.47
C ASP A 27 5.55 5.04 21.51
N ALA A 28 4.26 5.29 21.28
CA ALA A 28 3.18 4.79 22.13
C ALA A 28 3.09 3.26 22.15
N LEU A 29 3.45 2.59 21.05
CA LEU A 29 3.58 1.12 20.98
C LEU A 29 4.89 0.61 21.61
N GLY A 30 5.82 1.48 21.98
CA GLY A 30 7.15 1.10 22.47
C GLY A 30 8.03 0.42 21.41
N VAL A 31 7.79 0.72 20.12
CA VAL A 31 8.49 0.11 18.99
C VAL A 31 9.65 0.98 18.54
N ARG A 32 10.84 0.37 18.41
CA ARG A 32 11.97 1.05 17.80
C ARG A 32 11.80 1.16 16.29
N TYR A 33 12.07 2.32 15.74
CA TYR A 33 12.04 2.59 14.31
C TYR A 33 13.35 3.26 13.86
N VAL A 34 13.61 3.19 12.58
CA VAL A 34 14.71 3.89 11.92
C VAL A 34 14.15 5.06 11.14
N ALA A 35 14.66 6.25 11.38
CA ALA A 35 14.48 7.40 10.51
C ALA A 35 15.67 7.45 9.55
N GLN A 36 15.42 7.27 8.25
CA GLN A 36 16.42 7.32 7.19
C GLN A 36 16.33 8.66 6.46
N PRO A 37 17.18 9.64 6.79
CA PRO A 37 17.25 10.86 6.00
C PRO A 37 17.91 10.58 4.65
N TYR A 38 17.47 11.29 3.63
CA TYR A 38 18.10 11.36 2.30
C TYR A 38 18.00 12.80 1.78
N ALA A 39 18.45 13.05 0.54
CA ALA A 39 18.67 14.42 0.04
C ALA A 39 17.50 15.39 0.24
N THR A 40 16.25 14.92 0.10
CA THR A 40 15.03 15.76 0.10
C THR A 40 14.03 15.39 1.18
N GLY A 41 14.08 14.15 1.73
CA GLY A 41 13.08 13.63 2.63
C GLY A 41 13.63 12.72 3.73
N THR A 42 12.73 12.03 4.42
CA THR A 42 13.07 11.08 5.49
C THR A 42 12.08 9.95 5.54
N ASN A 43 12.51 8.74 5.18
CA ASN A 43 11.72 7.53 5.38
C ASN A 43 11.68 7.13 6.85
N LEU A 44 10.63 6.41 7.23
CA LEU A 44 10.57 5.67 8.49
C LEU A 44 10.41 4.17 8.17
N PHE A 45 11.08 3.31 8.94
CA PHE A 45 10.78 1.89 8.88
C PHE A 45 10.98 1.19 10.24
N VAL A 46 10.27 0.08 10.41
CA VAL A 46 10.26 -0.74 11.62
C VAL A 46 10.65 -2.16 11.27
N ASP A 47 11.62 -2.72 11.96
CA ASP A 47 11.95 -4.14 11.90
C ASP A 47 11.31 -4.89 13.07
N LEU A 48 10.59 -5.97 12.75
CA LEU A 48 9.87 -6.82 13.68
C LEU A 48 10.35 -8.28 13.54
N GLY A 49 10.23 -9.03 14.62
CA GLY A 49 10.65 -10.44 14.70
C GLY A 49 12.17 -10.59 14.73
N ARG A 50 12.63 -11.86 14.79
CA ARG A 50 14.05 -12.22 14.87
C ARG A 50 14.58 -12.89 13.62
N ALA A 51 13.71 -13.26 12.68
CA ALA A 51 14.14 -13.90 11.44
C ALA A 51 15.03 -12.97 10.62
N ALA A 52 16.10 -13.52 10.06
CA ALA A 52 17.03 -12.78 9.22
C ALA A 52 16.38 -12.31 7.91
N SER A 53 15.50 -13.13 7.34
CA SER A 53 14.71 -12.77 6.16
C SER A 53 13.40 -12.13 6.57
N LYS A 54 13.00 -11.08 5.85
CA LYS A 54 11.82 -10.28 6.18
C LYS A 54 10.86 -10.16 5.01
N ILE A 55 9.57 -10.09 5.32
CA ILE A 55 8.54 -9.64 4.40
C ILE A 55 8.40 -8.13 4.56
N GLY A 56 8.50 -7.40 3.46
CA GLY A 56 8.24 -5.97 3.43
C GLY A 56 6.73 -5.67 3.39
N VAL A 57 6.29 -4.67 4.15
CA VAL A 57 4.97 -4.03 4.02
C VAL A 57 5.23 -2.56 3.73
N GLY A 58 4.93 -2.10 2.53
CA GLY A 58 5.20 -0.73 2.07
C GLY A 58 3.97 0.14 2.17
N THR A 59 4.16 1.37 2.62
CA THR A 59 3.18 2.47 2.60
C THR A 59 3.94 3.77 2.37
N HIS A 60 3.27 4.85 1.91
CA HIS A 60 3.85 6.18 1.92
C HIS A 60 3.04 7.14 2.77
N PHE A 61 3.68 8.19 3.29
CA PHE A 61 2.99 9.15 4.15
C PHE A 61 2.85 10.55 3.55
N ASP A 62 3.56 10.84 2.48
CA ASP A 62 3.35 12.07 1.74
C ASP A 62 2.03 12.04 0.98
N ARG A 63 1.59 13.18 0.52
CA ARG A 63 0.38 13.39 -0.28
C ARG A 63 0.58 14.56 -1.23
N VAL A 64 -0.15 14.59 -2.32
CA VAL A 64 -0.20 15.77 -3.16
C VAL A 64 -0.83 16.96 -2.41
N PRO A 65 -0.36 18.19 -2.58
CA PRO A 65 -0.79 19.35 -1.78
C PRO A 65 -2.30 19.61 -1.79
N ILE A 66 -2.98 19.31 -2.90
CA ILE A 66 -4.42 19.56 -3.06
C ILE A 66 -5.29 18.48 -2.42
N SER A 67 -4.81 17.23 -2.27
CA SER A 67 -5.56 16.12 -1.69
C SER A 67 -5.59 16.21 -0.17
N ALA A 68 -6.65 15.72 0.47
CA ALA A 68 -6.65 15.46 1.90
C ALA A 68 -5.82 14.22 2.26
N GLY A 69 -5.63 13.28 1.32
CA GLY A 69 -4.74 12.13 1.44
C GLY A 69 -5.24 11.05 2.39
N ALA A 70 -6.55 10.89 2.53
CA ALA A 70 -7.11 9.89 3.44
C ALA A 70 -6.98 8.48 2.88
N ASN A 71 -7.42 8.24 1.63
CA ASN A 71 -7.21 6.96 0.97
C ASN A 71 -5.79 6.86 0.41
N ASP A 72 -5.28 7.95 -0.12
CA ASP A 72 -3.96 8.12 -0.72
C ASP A 72 -3.02 8.94 0.19
N ASN A 73 -2.23 8.36 1.11
CA ASN A 73 -2.20 6.94 1.44
C ASN A 73 -2.37 6.72 2.96
N GLY A 74 -3.18 7.58 3.63
CA GLY A 74 -3.53 7.47 5.05
C GLY A 74 -4.13 6.10 5.41
N SER A 75 -4.88 5.51 4.45
CA SER A 75 -5.46 4.18 4.60
C SER A 75 -4.38 3.10 4.78
N ALA A 76 -3.35 3.11 3.95
CA ALA A 76 -2.23 2.18 4.04
C ALA A 76 -1.39 2.39 5.31
N ILE A 77 -1.17 3.65 5.72
CA ILE A 77 -0.48 3.95 6.99
C ILE A 77 -1.20 3.29 8.16
N ALA A 78 -2.54 3.44 8.23
CA ALA A 78 -3.33 2.83 9.30
C ALA A 78 -3.19 1.30 9.33
N VAL A 79 -3.20 0.65 8.15
CA VAL A 79 -2.95 -0.79 8.02
C VAL A 79 -1.52 -1.14 8.47
N GLY A 80 -0.49 -0.41 8.02
CA GLY A 80 0.89 -0.66 8.41
C GLY A 80 1.11 -0.58 9.92
N LEU A 81 0.53 0.42 10.58
CA LEU A 81 0.57 0.56 12.05
C LEU A 81 -0.18 -0.60 12.76
N ASP A 82 -1.28 -1.08 12.19
CA ASP A 82 -2.01 -2.22 12.74
C ASP A 82 -1.25 -3.55 12.58
N ILE A 83 -0.50 -3.73 11.49
CA ILE A 83 0.41 -4.88 11.32
C ILE A 83 1.48 -4.90 12.41
N ILE A 84 2.07 -3.74 12.73
CA ILE A 84 3.04 -3.61 13.83
C ILE A 84 2.41 -4.04 15.16
N ARG A 85 1.23 -3.53 15.47
CA ARG A 85 0.48 -3.88 16.68
C ARG A 85 0.17 -5.38 16.74
N LYS A 86 -0.37 -5.97 15.67
CA LYS A 86 -0.69 -7.40 15.58
C LYS A 86 0.53 -8.28 15.79
N HIS A 87 1.66 -7.88 15.19
CA HIS A 87 2.92 -8.61 15.33
C HIS A 87 3.37 -8.64 16.81
N GLN A 88 3.29 -7.52 17.53
CA GLN A 88 3.61 -7.45 18.95
C GLN A 88 2.65 -8.27 19.81
N GLU A 89 1.34 -8.11 19.59
CA GLU A 89 0.30 -8.83 20.36
C GLU A 89 0.40 -10.35 20.17
N ALA A 90 0.78 -10.81 18.98
CA ALA A 90 0.99 -12.22 18.70
C ALA A 90 2.32 -12.75 19.26
N GLY A 91 3.24 -11.90 19.70
CA GLY A 91 4.60 -12.30 20.06
C GLY A 91 5.32 -13.03 18.92
N SER A 92 5.07 -12.62 17.68
CA SER A 92 5.55 -13.32 16.48
C SER A 92 7.06 -13.17 16.30
N GLU A 93 7.73 -14.24 15.87
CA GLU A 93 9.16 -14.24 15.52
C GLU A 93 9.40 -14.04 14.01
N VAL A 94 8.33 -13.93 13.21
CA VAL A 94 8.42 -13.71 11.76
C VAL A 94 9.10 -12.38 11.48
N GLY A 95 10.06 -12.40 10.55
CA GLY A 95 10.71 -11.17 10.10
C GLY A 95 9.76 -10.33 9.24
N VAL A 96 9.47 -9.13 9.70
CA VAL A 96 8.66 -8.15 8.95
C VAL A 96 9.37 -6.81 8.97
N ARG A 97 9.38 -6.12 7.85
CA ARG A 97 9.78 -4.71 7.78
C ARG A 97 8.62 -3.87 7.28
N VAL A 98 8.10 -3.00 8.14
CA VAL A 98 7.06 -2.05 7.75
C VAL A 98 7.70 -0.73 7.38
N PHE A 99 7.39 -0.25 6.18
CA PHE A 99 7.90 1.00 5.63
C PHE A 99 6.82 2.08 5.61
N PHE A 100 7.24 3.29 5.92
CA PHE A 100 6.51 4.54 5.70
C PHE A 100 7.42 5.43 4.86
N PHE A 101 7.27 5.37 3.54
CA PHE A 101 8.09 6.13 2.59
C PHE A 101 7.66 7.59 2.56
N ASP A 102 8.62 8.46 2.28
CA ASP A 102 8.41 9.88 1.99
C ASP A 102 8.54 10.09 0.46
N GLU A 103 7.89 11.11 -0.06
CA GLU A 103 8.05 11.56 -1.45
C GLU A 103 7.77 10.47 -2.51
N GLU A 104 6.75 9.63 -2.27
CA GLU A 104 6.22 8.72 -3.29
C GLU A 104 5.65 9.54 -4.45
N GLU A 105 4.83 10.54 -4.12
CA GLU A 105 4.09 11.43 -5.03
C GLU A 105 4.99 12.29 -5.93
N THR A 106 6.25 12.41 -5.57
CA THR A 106 7.26 13.18 -6.33
C THR A 106 8.26 12.27 -7.06
N GLY A 107 7.87 11.01 -7.32
CA GLY A 107 8.63 10.08 -8.15
C GLY A 107 9.36 9.00 -7.38
N LEU A 108 8.75 8.47 -6.32
CA LEU A 108 9.24 7.35 -5.52
C LEU A 108 10.60 7.63 -4.87
N GLN A 109 10.86 8.88 -4.46
CA GLN A 109 12.19 9.28 -3.97
C GLN A 109 12.58 8.50 -2.72
N GLY A 110 11.64 8.29 -1.79
CA GLY A 110 11.90 7.56 -0.56
C GLY A 110 12.24 6.10 -0.79
N SER A 111 11.44 5.36 -1.53
CA SER A 111 11.70 3.95 -1.81
C SER A 111 12.97 3.75 -2.65
N ARG A 112 13.26 4.65 -3.59
CA ARG A 112 14.53 4.67 -4.34
C ARG A 112 15.72 4.89 -3.40
N ALA A 113 15.63 5.88 -2.51
CA ALA A 113 16.68 6.18 -1.53
C ALA A 113 16.90 5.01 -0.57
N TYR A 114 15.81 4.33 -0.14
CA TYR A 114 15.93 3.14 0.68
C TYR A 114 16.70 2.02 -0.04
N VAL A 115 16.27 1.66 -1.24
CA VAL A 115 16.87 0.58 -2.04
C VAL A 115 18.34 0.89 -2.37
N ALA A 116 18.65 2.13 -2.71
CA ALA A 116 20.03 2.55 -3.00
C ALA A 116 20.96 2.44 -1.77
N HIS A 117 20.45 2.69 -0.56
CA HIS A 117 21.24 2.70 0.66
C HIS A 117 21.35 1.32 1.33
N TYR A 118 20.23 0.60 1.48
CA TYR A 118 20.17 -0.67 2.21
C TYR A 118 20.15 -1.89 1.30
N GLY A 119 19.72 -1.73 0.04
CA GLY A 119 19.45 -2.86 -0.86
C GLY A 119 18.21 -3.65 -0.45
N ILE A 120 18.13 -4.89 -0.93
CA ILE A 120 16.96 -5.76 -0.75
C ILE A 120 17.32 -7.17 -0.23
N LYS A 121 18.60 -7.41 0.15
CA LYS A 121 19.11 -8.78 0.39
C LYS A 121 18.41 -9.53 1.53
N ASP A 122 17.87 -8.81 2.50
CA ASP A 122 17.14 -9.37 3.65
C ASP A 122 15.62 -9.44 3.42
N LEU A 123 15.14 -9.02 2.24
CA LEU A 123 13.72 -9.08 1.87
C LEU A 123 13.43 -10.28 0.97
N VAL A 124 12.39 -11.03 1.31
CA VAL A 124 11.88 -12.17 0.50
C VAL A 124 10.73 -11.75 -0.41
N GLY A 125 10.09 -10.62 -0.14
CA GLY A 125 9.02 -10.03 -0.93
C GLY A 125 8.53 -8.73 -0.33
N LEU A 126 7.66 -8.02 -1.05
CA LEU A 126 7.07 -6.74 -0.63
C LEU A 126 5.58 -6.71 -0.97
N LEU A 127 4.75 -6.51 0.04
CA LEU A 127 3.34 -6.13 -0.07
C LEU A 127 3.28 -4.59 0.03
N ASN A 128 3.22 -3.90 -1.10
CA ASN A 128 3.02 -2.46 -1.10
C ASN A 128 1.52 -2.16 -1.04
N LEU A 129 1.10 -1.23 -0.21
CA LEU A 129 -0.31 -0.90 0.02
C LEU A 129 -0.62 0.47 -0.54
N GLU A 130 -1.64 0.54 -1.42
CA GLU A 130 -2.11 1.75 -2.04
C GLU A 130 -3.64 1.80 -2.07
N LEU A 131 -4.25 2.88 -1.56
CA LEU A 131 -5.68 3.11 -1.68
C LEU A 131 -6.53 1.96 -1.11
N VAL A 132 -6.23 1.53 0.12
CA VAL A 132 -6.83 0.32 0.72
C VAL A 132 -8.05 0.60 1.62
N GLY A 133 -8.55 1.83 1.63
CA GLY A 133 -9.65 2.25 2.50
C GLY A 133 -11.05 2.13 1.90
N MET A 134 -11.19 1.75 0.62
CA MET A 134 -12.48 1.68 -0.09
C MET A 134 -12.62 0.32 -0.78
N GLY A 135 -13.86 -0.13 -0.95
CA GLY A 135 -14.13 -1.37 -1.68
C GLY A 135 -14.09 -2.63 -0.81
N ASP A 136 -14.29 -3.78 -1.45
CA ASP A 136 -14.44 -5.09 -0.82
C ASP A 136 -13.69 -6.21 -1.55
N THR A 137 -12.95 -5.87 -2.59
CA THR A 137 -12.18 -6.75 -3.46
C THR A 137 -10.75 -6.23 -3.59
N PHE A 138 -9.77 -7.12 -3.76
CA PHE A 138 -8.38 -6.74 -3.96
C PHE A 138 -7.99 -6.69 -5.43
N ALA A 139 -7.30 -5.64 -5.83
CA ALA A 139 -6.52 -5.54 -7.05
C ALA A 139 -5.05 -5.74 -6.73
N LEU A 140 -4.39 -6.70 -7.39
CA LEU A 140 -2.95 -6.96 -7.29
C LEU A 140 -2.27 -6.47 -8.57
N TRP A 141 -1.29 -5.60 -8.44
CA TRP A 141 -0.62 -4.99 -9.61
C TRP A 141 0.85 -4.62 -9.36
N PRO A 142 1.69 -4.55 -10.40
CA PRO A 142 1.47 -5.16 -11.71
C PRO A 142 1.69 -6.68 -11.61
N VAL A 143 0.65 -7.44 -11.84
CA VAL A 143 0.68 -8.91 -11.77
C VAL A 143 0.03 -9.50 -13.00
N ASP A 144 0.85 -10.01 -13.93
CA ASP A 144 0.37 -10.75 -15.10
C ASP A 144 -0.06 -12.19 -14.75
N ALA A 145 -0.69 -12.87 -15.70
CA ALA A 145 -1.20 -14.23 -15.51
C ALA A 145 -0.09 -15.27 -15.26
N ALA A 146 1.11 -15.05 -15.79
CA ALA A 146 2.25 -15.97 -15.69
C ALA A 146 3.03 -15.78 -14.39
N ARG A 147 2.84 -14.63 -13.71
CA ARG A 147 3.60 -14.30 -12.50
C ARG A 147 3.24 -15.22 -11.35
N SER A 148 4.24 -15.72 -10.67
CA SER A 148 4.09 -16.56 -9.50
C SER A 148 5.26 -16.35 -8.55
N GLY A 149 4.95 -15.97 -7.30
CA GLY A 149 5.90 -15.89 -6.19
C GLY A 149 5.29 -16.50 -4.93
N PRO A 150 6.08 -16.89 -3.93
CA PRO A 150 5.56 -17.44 -2.69
C PRO A 150 4.60 -16.48 -1.97
N LEU A 151 4.97 -15.20 -1.88
CA LEU A 151 4.18 -14.16 -1.20
C LEU A 151 2.87 -13.87 -1.96
N LEU A 152 2.93 -13.78 -3.29
CA LEU A 152 1.76 -13.59 -4.14
C LEU A 152 0.76 -14.77 -3.97
N ARG A 153 1.25 -16.03 -4.04
CA ARG A 153 0.40 -17.20 -3.84
C ARG A 153 -0.21 -17.26 -2.45
N ALA A 154 0.56 -16.90 -1.43
CA ALA A 154 0.07 -16.85 -0.05
C ALA A 154 -1.06 -15.81 0.08
N PHE A 155 -0.87 -14.59 -0.46
CA PHE A 155 -1.91 -13.56 -0.43
C PHE A 155 -3.20 -13.99 -1.13
N GLU A 156 -3.10 -14.57 -2.32
CA GLU A 156 -4.26 -15.07 -3.07
C GLU A 156 -4.98 -16.23 -2.34
N ALA A 157 -4.21 -17.09 -1.67
CA ALA A 157 -4.79 -18.17 -0.87
C ALA A 157 -5.54 -17.62 0.35
N VAL A 158 -4.97 -16.64 1.05
CA VAL A 158 -5.60 -15.96 2.19
C VAL A 158 -6.86 -15.20 1.74
N ALA A 159 -6.80 -14.44 0.65
CA ALA A 159 -7.97 -13.75 0.12
C ALA A 159 -9.13 -14.73 -0.18
N ARG A 160 -8.80 -15.89 -0.77
CA ARG A 160 -9.78 -16.96 -1.04
C ARG A 160 -10.36 -17.55 0.25
N GLN A 161 -9.54 -17.79 1.28
CA GLN A 161 -10.00 -18.30 2.59
C GLN A 161 -10.93 -17.31 3.28
N GLN A 162 -10.66 -16.02 3.13
CA GLN A 162 -11.48 -14.93 3.65
C GLN A 162 -12.72 -14.64 2.77
N GLN A 163 -12.89 -15.36 1.67
CA GLN A 163 -13.96 -15.14 0.69
C GLN A 163 -13.95 -13.72 0.10
N VAL A 164 -12.78 -13.14 -0.07
CA VAL A 164 -12.57 -11.82 -0.67
C VAL A 164 -12.15 -11.99 -2.13
N GLY A 165 -12.80 -11.25 -3.03
CA GLY A 165 -12.40 -11.18 -4.44
C GLY A 165 -10.95 -10.73 -4.58
N CYS A 166 -10.22 -11.31 -5.53
CA CYS A 166 -8.84 -10.95 -5.78
C CYS A 166 -8.55 -11.01 -7.28
N HIS A 167 -8.21 -9.86 -7.87
CA HIS A 167 -7.97 -9.73 -9.30
C HIS A 167 -6.55 -9.32 -9.59
N ARG A 168 -5.94 -9.93 -10.60
CA ARG A 168 -4.62 -9.57 -11.11
C ARG A 168 -4.76 -8.54 -12.23
N PHE A 169 -3.96 -7.49 -12.14
CA PHE A 169 -3.83 -6.50 -13.20
C PHE A 169 -2.37 -6.42 -13.62
N ASP A 170 -2.07 -6.72 -14.87
CA ASP A 170 -0.73 -6.59 -15.46
C ASP A 170 -0.37 -5.13 -15.75
N GLN A 171 -1.39 -4.32 -16.00
CA GLN A 171 -1.30 -2.88 -16.22
C GLN A 171 -2.33 -2.13 -15.39
N LEU A 172 -1.93 -1.01 -14.83
CA LEU A 172 -2.80 0.03 -14.30
C LEU A 172 -2.46 1.37 -14.94
N VAL A 173 -3.32 2.35 -14.73
CA VAL A 173 -3.18 3.69 -15.32
C VAL A 173 -1.85 4.33 -14.99
N THR A 174 -1.33 4.13 -13.79
CA THR A 174 -0.07 4.71 -13.33
C THR A 174 1.10 3.72 -13.36
N ASN A 175 0.89 2.45 -13.16
CA ASN A 175 1.92 1.40 -13.03
C ASN A 175 3.12 1.77 -12.13
N THR A 176 2.96 2.77 -11.28
CA THR A 176 4.02 3.40 -10.50
C THR A 176 3.59 3.44 -9.05
N ALA A 177 4.33 2.76 -8.18
CA ALA A 177 4.24 2.86 -6.73
C ALA A 177 5.54 2.32 -6.12
N ASP A 178 5.68 2.35 -4.82
CA ASP A 178 6.92 2.04 -4.10
C ASP A 178 7.45 0.60 -4.31
N HIS A 179 6.67 -0.33 -4.88
CA HIS A 179 7.17 -1.65 -5.31
C HIS A 179 8.20 -1.57 -6.46
N VAL A 180 8.16 -0.50 -7.28
CA VAL A 180 8.95 -0.39 -8.51
C VAL A 180 10.46 -0.41 -8.25
N PRO A 181 11.04 0.40 -7.33
CA PRO A 181 12.47 0.34 -7.04
C PRO A 181 12.92 -1.03 -6.53
N PHE A 182 12.10 -1.72 -5.75
CA PHE A 182 12.42 -3.06 -5.25
C PHE A 182 12.46 -4.09 -6.37
N ARG A 183 11.52 -4.05 -7.30
CA ARG A 183 11.54 -4.91 -8.51
C ARG A 183 12.75 -4.63 -9.38
N GLN A 184 13.09 -3.38 -9.59
CA GLN A 184 14.27 -2.97 -10.37
C GLN A 184 15.57 -3.46 -9.72
N ALA A 185 15.60 -3.54 -8.40
CA ALA A 185 16.73 -4.08 -7.65
C ALA A 185 16.78 -5.63 -7.60
N GLY A 186 15.80 -6.31 -8.20
CA GLY A 186 15.80 -7.77 -8.29
C GLY A 186 14.94 -8.48 -7.24
N LEU A 187 13.95 -7.82 -6.61
CA LEU A 187 12.94 -8.45 -5.76
C LEU A 187 11.69 -8.77 -6.59
N PRO A 188 11.59 -9.98 -7.18
CA PRO A 188 10.51 -10.27 -8.13
C PRO A 188 9.13 -10.36 -7.46
N ASP A 189 9.06 -10.78 -6.20
CA ASP A 189 7.81 -10.94 -5.45
C ASP A 189 7.45 -9.64 -4.69
N ALA A 190 7.53 -8.51 -5.40
CA ALA A 190 7.07 -7.20 -4.94
C ALA A 190 5.89 -6.75 -5.80
N PHE A 191 4.75 -6.44 -5.17
CA PHE A 191 3.53 -6.02 -5.84
C PHE A 191 2.71 -5.09 -4.95
N THR A 192 1.79 -4.36 -5.57
CA THR A 192 0.89 -3.46 -4.86
C THR A 192 -0.49 -4.08 -4.71
N ILE A 193 -1.11 -3.81 -3.58
CA ILE A 193 -2.46 -4.21 -3.20
C ILE A 193 -3.29 -2.93 -3.07
N THR A 194 -4.42 -2.90 -3.79
CA THR A 194 -5.43 -1.85 -3.69
C THR A 194 -6.79 -2.47 -3.38
N CYS A 195 -7.61 -1.85 -2.54
CA CYS A 195 -9.00 -2.24 -2.37
C CYS A 195 -9.87 -1.53 -3.38
N ILE A 196 -10.71 -2.28 -4.10
CA ILE A 196 -11.58 -1.82 -5.19
C ILE A 196 -13.00 -2.34 -5.05
N THR A 197 -13.90 -1.76 -5.80
CA THR A 197 -15.30 -2.18 -5.93
C THR A 197 -15.53 -2.93 -7.26
N ASP A 198 -16.64 -3.65 -7.39
CA ASP A 198 -17.06 -4.23 -8.67
C ASP A 198 -17.22 -3.17 -9.77
N GLN A 199 -17.62 -1.96 -9.41
CA GLN A 199 -17.72 -0.85 -10.35
C GLN A 199 -16.32 -0.44 -10.88
N ASP A 200 -15.29 -0.42 -10.03
CA ASP A 200 -13.92 -0.15 -10.46
C ASP A 200 -13.44 -1.20 -11.45
N ILE A 201 -13.77 -2.49 -11.23
CA ILE A 201 -13.44 -3.59 -12.14
C ILE A 201 -14.10 -3.38 -13.51
N ALA A 202 -15.39 -3.07 -13.53
CA ALA A 202 -16.12 -2.84 -14.77
C ALA A 202 -15.55 -1.64 -15.56
N ILE A 203 -15.19 -0.58 -14.87
CA ILE A 203 -14.58 0.61 -15.48
C ILE A 203 -13.16 0.31 -15.98
N ALA A 204 -12.36 -0.45 -15.22
CA ALA A 204 -11.05 -0.88 -15.67
C ALA A 204 -11.14 -1.70 -16.99
N GLN A 205 -12.08 -2.64 -17.06
CA GLN A 205 -12.32 -3.41 -18.30
C GLN A 205 -12.69 -2.49 -19.48
N HIS A 206 -13.59 -1.53 -19.24
CA HIS A 206 -13.96 -0.54 -20.26
C HIS A 206 -12.78 0.34 -20.69
N TYR A 207 -11.95 0.75 -19.74
CA TYR A 207 -10.75 1.54 -20.00
C TYR A 207 -9.76 0.79 -20.89
N PHE A 208 -9.43 -0.47 -20.58
CA PHE A 208 -8.53 -1.27 -21.38
C PHE A 208 -9.08 -1.56 -22.80
N GLN A 209 -10.38 -1.84 -22.91
CA GLN A 209 -11.02 -1.95 -24.22
C GLN A 209 -10.94 -0.65 -25.03
N ALA A 210 -11.05 0.51 -24.38
CA ALA A 210 -10.90 1.80 -25.04
C ALA A 210 -9.46 2.04 -25.53
N ILE A 211 -8.44 1.61 -24.74
CA ILE A 211 -7.04 1.63 -25.17
C ILE A 211 -6.83 0.77 -26.43
N GLU A 212 -7.33 -0.47 -26.43
CA GLU A 212 -7.22 -1.37 -27.60
C GLU A 212 -7.85 -0.75 -28.87
N ARG A 213 -8.93 0.03 -28.69
CA ARG A 213 -9.61 0.78 -29.77
C ARG A 213 -8.95 2.12 -30.08
N GLN A 214 -7.79 2.42 -29.50
CA GLN A 214 -7.03 3.66 -29.71
C GLN A 214 -7.85 4.93 -29.39
N ALA A 215 -8.68 4.88 -28.34
CA ALA A 215 -9.46 6.03 -27.91
C ALA A 215 -8.57 7.22 -27.55
N ALA A 216 -9.07 8.43 -27.80
CA ALA A 216 -8.35 9.66 -27.48
C ALA A 216 -8.08 9.79 -25.95
N PRO A 217 -6.97 10.40 -25.52
CA PRO A 217 -6.64 10.56 -24.10
C PRO A 217 -7.75 11.19 -23.26
N ALA A 218 -8.47 12.18 -23.80
CA ALA A 218 -9.60 12.80 -23.13
C ALA A 218 -10.72 11.78 -22.82
N ARG A 219 -10.99 10.83 -23.72
CA ARG A 219 -11.99 9.78 -23.52
C ARG A 219 -11.53 8.76 -22.46
N LEU A 220 -10.24 8.43 -22.44
CA LEU A 220 -9.67 7.55 -21.42
C LEU A 220 -9.80 8.18 -20.03
N LEU A 221 -9.51 9.48 -19.91
CA LEU A 221 -9.69 10.21 -18.65
C LEU A 221 -11.15 10.25 -18.22
N GLU A 222 -12.08 10.49 -19.14
CA GLU A 222 -13.53 10.47 -18.87
C GLU A 222 -13.99 9.11 -18.32
N ILE A 223 -13.49 8.01 -18.86
CA ILE A 223 -13.79 6.67 -18.36
C ILE A 223 -13.24 6.49 -16.93
N LEU A 224 -11.99 6.85 -16.70
CA LEU A 224 -11.35 6.69 -15.39
C LEU A 224 -12.04 7.46 -14.27
N THR A 225 -12.47 8.69 -14.53
CA THR A 225 -13.15 9.53 -13.54
C THR A 225 -14.50 8.98 -13.09
N GLN A 226 -15.03 7.96 -13.76
CA GLN A 226 -16.24 7.24 -13.33
C GLN A 226 -15.95 6.17 -12.27
N ALA A 227 -14.71 5.72 -12.13
CA ALA A 227 -14.33 4.74 -11.13
C ALA A 227 -14.42 5.35 -9.72
N PRO A 228 -15.09 4.72 -8.76
CA PRO A 228 -15.13 5.16 -7.37
C PRO A 228 -13.74 5.44 -6.80
N LEU A 229 -12.78 4.58 -7.07
CA LEU A 229 -11.39 4.70 -6.65
C LEU A 229 -10.76 6.02 -7.14
N PHE A 230 -10.88 6.34 -8.42
CA PHE A 230 -10.25 7.52 -9.03
C PHE A 230 -11.05 8.82 -8.88
N ARG A 231 -12.31 8.73 -8.43
CA ARG A 231 -13.15 9.93 -8.22
C ARG A 231 -12.56 10.87 -7.17
N HIS A 232 -11.90 10.32 -6.17
CA HIS A 232 -11.31 11.08 -5.06
C HIS A 232 -9.78 11.14 -5.12
N TYR A 233 -9.15 10.31 -5.94
CA TYR A 233 -7.70 10.23 -6.10
C TYR A 233 -7.11 11.59 -6.48
N HIS A 234 -6.15 12.07 -5.70
CA HIS A 234 -5.51 13.39 -5.85
C HIS A 234 -6.51 14.56 -5.81
N GLN A 235 -7.63 14.42 -5.12
CA GLN A 235 -8.66 15.47 -5.00
C GLN A 235 -8.83 15.92 -3.54
N PRO A 236 -9.32 17.16 -3.31
CA PRO A 236 -9.67 17.62 -1.96
C PRO A 236 -10.73 16.75 -1.27
N THR A 237 -11.45 15.96 -2.04
CA THR A 237 -12.51 15.07 -1.58
C THR A 237 -12.01 13.69 -1.15
N ASP A 238 -10.70 13.43 -1.19
CA ASP A 238 -10.10 12.22 -0.61
C ASP A 238 -10.03 12.33 0.91
N THR A 239 -11.18 12.26 1.57
CA THR A 239 -11.35 12.43 3.01
C THR A 239 -11.73 11.13 3.70
N TYR A 240 -11.48 11.03 5.01
CA TYR A 240 -11.72 9.81 5.80
C TYR A 240 -13.21 9.37 5.79
N GLU A 241 -14.16 10.29 5.60
CA GLU A 241 -15.60 9.97 5.52
C GLU A 241 -15.97 9.11 4.28
N LYS A 242 -15.07 9.03 3.30
CA LYS A 242 -15.25 8.18 2.12
C LYS A 242 -14.78 6.76 2.34
N LEU A 243 -14.07 6.51 3.44
CA LEU A 243 -13.43 5.24 3.72
C LEU A 243 -14.29 4.35 4.61
N SER A 244 -13.95 3.07 4.62
CA SER A 244 -14.65 2.04 5.37
C SER A 244 -13.71 1.34 6.36
N GLU A 245 -14.09 1.31 7.64
CA GLU A 245 -13.40 0.48 8.63
C GLU A 245 -13.34 -0.99 8.19
N ALA A 246 -14.38 -1.48 7.51
CA ALA A 246 -14.42 -2.86 7.03
C ALA A 246 -13.38 -3.12 5.92
N ALA A 247 -13.14 -2.16 5.01
CA ALA A 247 -12.10 -2.27 3.98
C ALA A 247 -10.71 -2.29 4.61
N LEU A 248 -10.43 -1.36 5.52
CA LEU A 248 -9.17 -1.28 6.26
C LEU A 248 -8.88 -2.56 7.07
N ALA A 249 -9.88 -3.03 7.83
CA ALA A 249 -9.76 -4.23 8.64
C ALA A 249 -9.55 -5.49 7.79
N ARG A 250 -10.22 -5.60 6.64
CA ARG A 250 -10.05 -6.68 5.66
C ARG A 250 -8.63 -6.71 5.12
N THR A 251 -8.12 -5.57 4.69
CA THR A 251 -6.73 -5.46 4.18
C THR A 251 -5.73 -5.83 5.27
N SER A 252 -5.90 -5.29 6.47
CA SER A 252 -5.02 -5.62 7.59
C SER A 252 -5.05 -7.11 7.93
N ALA A 253 -6.22 -7.75 7.92
CA ALA A 253 -6.34 -9.19 8.15
C ALA A 253 -5.65 -9.98 7.04
N ALA A 254 -5.89 -9.65 5.76
CA ALA A 254 -5.30 -10.35 4.63
C ALA A 254 -3.76 -10.23 4.62
N VAL A 255 -3.22 -9.04 4.86
CA VAL A 255 -1.76 -8.82 4.97
C VAL A 255 -1.17 -9.60 6.13
N TRP A 256 -1.78 -9.55 7.31
CA TRP A 256 -1.29 -10.26 8.49
C TRP A 256 -1.29 -11.78 8.32
N GLU A 257 -2.39 -12.36 7.85
CA GLU A 257 -2.48 -13.79 7.59
C GLU A 257 -1.52 -14.24 6.47
N THR A 258 -1.27 -13.40 5.46
CA THR A 258 -0.26 -13.66 4.43
C THR A 258 1.13 -13.73 5.04
N ILE A 259 1.49 -12.80 5.92
CA ILE A 259 2.76 -12.81 6.64
C ILE A 259 2.92 -14.12 7.42
N LEU A 260 1.89 -14.57 8.13
CA LEU A 260 1.91 -15.83 8.87
C LEU A 260 2.00 -17.06 7.99
N ALA A 261 1.38 -17.05 6.81
CA ALA A 261 1.35 -18.18 5.87
C ALA A 261 2.64 -18.33 5.05
N THR A 262 3.54 -17.34 5.07
CA THR A 262 4.78 -17.32 4.28
C THR A 262 6.00 -17.75 5.12
N GLN A 263 5.78 -18.28 6.33
CA GLN A 263 6.83 -18.80 7.23
C GLN A 263 7.48 -20.07 6.74
#